data_f0d90d0ff628f3b145dc034e035ce141
#
_entry.id   f0d90d0ff628f3b145dc034e035ce141
#
_cell.length_a   1.000
_cell.length_b   1.000
_cell.length_c   1.000
_cell.angle_alpha   90.00
_cell.angle_beta   90.00
_cell.angle_gamma   90.00
#
_symmetry.space_group_name_H-M   'P 1'
#
loop_
_entity.id
_entity.type
_entity.pdbx_description
1 polymer ?
#
loop_
_entity_poly.entity_id
_entity_poly.type
_entity_poly.pdbx_seq_one_letter_code
_entity_poly.pdbx_strand_id
1 'polypeptide(L)'
;MEVNKIISHALQSMPPSKRQKAFAKDTSKLIHMGLNENNYGMSPKAVAALEDSMAGSHFYPDFAAVLLKQKVAEQYGLKAENVLTGAGSSAMIDMIGLTFLDEGDEVLFSAPTYGAFADMAYLNGGVPVSVPVTEEQKFNLPAMKEKIGEKTKIVVICNPNNPTGTYVPIGELEAFADTLPE
;
A
#
# COMPACT_ATOMS: atom_id res chain seq x y z
N MET A 1 -24.11 23.63 -8.94
CA MET A 1 -23.69 22.49 -9.81
C MET A 1 -23.44 21.30 -8.89
N GLU A 2 -24.12 20.18 -9.08
CA GLU A 2 -23.92 18.99 -8.23
C GLU A 2 -22.59 18.34 -8.58
N VAL A 3 -21.65 18.34 -7.64
CA VAL A 3 -20.31 17.81 -7.81
C VAL A 3 -20.32 16.35 -8.29
N ASN A 4 -21.27 15.55 -7.80
CA ASN A 4 -21.42 14.14 -8.18
C ASN A 4 -21.63 13.89 -9.69
N LYS A 5 -22.01 14.93 -10.45
CA LYS A 5 -22.19 14.79 -11.91
C LYS A 5 -20.91 15.00 -12.73
N ILE A 6 -19.85 15.47 -12.08
CA ILE A 6 -18.58 15.81 -12.76
C ILE A 6 -17.38 14.98 -12.27
N ILE A 7 -17.54 14.21 -11.20
CA ILE A 7 -16.52 13.27 -10.74
C ILE A 7 -16.53 12.00 -11.60
N SER A 8 -15.37 11.37 -11.74
CA SER A 8 -15.23 10.14 -12.52
C SER A 8 -16.13 9.00 -12.00
N HIS A 9 -16.53 8.09 -12.86
CA HIS A 9 -17.27 6.89 -12.48
C HIS A 9 -16.54 6.06 -11.41
N ALA A 10 -15.23 5.96 -11.51
CA ALA A 10 -14.39 5.31 -10.52
C ALA A 10 -14.59 5.85 -9.10
N LEU A 11 -14.60 7.18 -8.94
CA LEU A 11 -14.84 7.82 -7.65
C LEU A 11 -16.30 7.72 -7.17
N GLN A 12 -17.26 7.61 -8.08
CA GLN A 12 -18.67 7.41 -7.71
C GLN A 12 -18.93 6.04 -7.09
N SER A 13 -18.19 5.02 -7.49
CA SER A 13 -18.29 3.65 -6.97
C SER A 13 -17.55 3.45 -5.64
N MET A 14 -16.64 4.37 -5.29
CA MET A 14 -15.83 4.27 -4.08
C MET A 14 -16.67 4.52 -2.80
N PRO A 15 -16.64 3.62 -1.81
CA PRO A 15 -17.35 3.83 -0.56
C PRO A 15 -16.79 5.03 0.22
N PRO A 16 -17.63 5.78 0.94
CA PRO A 16 -17.19 6.94 1.71
C PRO A 16 -16.09 6.58 2.71
N SER A 17 -14.99 7.33 2.72
CA SER A 17 -13.90 7.13 3.67
C SER A 17 -14.37 7.39 5.11
N LYS A 18 -14.14 6.43 6.00
CA LYS A 18 -14.40 6.56 7.44
C LYS A 18 -13.29 7.32 8.18
N ARG A 19 -12.15 7.61 7.52
CA ARG A 19 -10.94 8.18 8.15
C ARG A 19 -11.08 9.65 8.53
N GLN A 20 -11.93 10.43 7.87
CA GLN A 20 -12.03 11.88 8.09
C GLN A 20 -12.49 12.30 9.50
N LYS A 21 -13.09 11.41 10.28
CA LYS A 21 -13.58 11.74 11.64
C LYS A 21 -12.52 11.61 12.74
N ALA A 22 -11.37 10.98 12.47
CA ALA A 22 -10.37 10.67 13.48
C ALA A 22 -9.53 11.87 13.93
N PHE A 23 -9.29 12.84 13.04
CA PHE A 23 -8.43 14.00 13.31
C PHE A 23 -9.16 15.25 13.85
N ALA A 24 -10.47 15.20 13.98
CA ALA A 24 -11.28 16.36 14.41
C ALA A 24 -11.37 16.55 15.94
N LYS A 25 -10.75 15.66 16.74
CA LYS A 25 -10.77 15.74 18.22
C LYS A 25 -9.41 16.14 18.75
N ASP A 26 -9.40 16.91 19.84
CA ASP A 26 -8.19 17.13 20.63
C ASP A 26 -7.68 15.80 21.19
N THR A 27 -6.57 15.34 20.67
CA THR A 27 -5.92 14.09 21.05
C THR A 27 -4.72 14.29 21.95
N SER A 28 -4.43 15.54 22.38
CA SER A 28 -3.23 15.89 23.16
C SER A 28 -3.08 15.14 24.47
N LYS A 29 -4.19 14.62 25.03
CA LYS A 29 -4.23 13.84 26.28
C LYS A 29 -4.32 12.33 26.06
N LEU A 30 -4.31 11.86 24.82
CA LEU A 30 -4.43 10.45 24.50
C LEU A 30 -3.04 9.83 24.29
N ILE A 31 -2.91 8.56 24.68
CA ILE A 31 -1.76 7.75 24.30
C ILE A 31 -2.01 7.27 22.86
N HIS A 32 -1.16 7.71 21.94
CA HIS A 32 -1.26 7.34 20.54
C HIS A 32 -0.75 5.91 20.33
N MET A 33 -1.67 4.96 20.12
CA MET A 33 -1.36 3.55 19.85
C MET A 33 -1.95 3.09 18.51
N GLY A 34 -2.52 4.01 17.73
CA GLY A 34 -3.06 3.76 16.40
C GLY A 34 -2.07 4.14 15.30
N LEU A 35 -2.46 3.88 14.04
CA LEU A 35 -1.73 4.27 12.82
C LEU A 35 -0.31 3.67 12.67
N ASN A 36 0.09 2.75 13.54
CA ASN A 36 1.42 2.12 13.53
C ASN A 36 2.58 3.13 13.57
N GLU A 37 2.39 4.23 14.31
CA GLU A 37 3.39 5.29 14.49
C GLU A 37 4.51 4.87 15.45
N ASN A 38 5.71 5.39 15.22
CA ASN A 38 6.85 5.19 16.10
C ASN A 38 6.83 6.21 17.26
N ASN A 39 6.33 5.81 18.41
CA ASN A 39 6.23 6.65 19.60
C ASN A 39 7.59 7.01 20.23
N TYR A 40 8.69 6.38 19.83
CA TYR A 40 10.04 6.72 20.28
C TYR A 40 10.64 7.92 19.53
N GLY A 41 9.96 8.41 18.49
CA GLY A 41 10.40 9.54 17.69
C GLY A 41 11.46 9.18 16.63
N MET A 42 12.06 10.20 16.05
CA MET A 42 13.08 10.05 15.02
C MET A 42 14.45 9.74 15.64
N SER A 43 15.29 9.04 14.89
CA SER A 43 16.70 8.88 15.25
C SER A 43 17.39 10.27 15.38
N PRO A 44 18.17 10.54 16.44
CA PRO A 44 18.88 11.80 16.58
C PRO A 44 19.81 12.10 15.38
N LYS A 45 20.40 11.07 14.77
CA LYS A 45 21.21 11.22 13.55
C LYS A 45 20.38 11.67 12.35
N ALA A 46 19.15 11.18 12.23
CA ALA A 46 18.25 11.62 11.16
C ALA A 46 17.81 13.08 11.37
N VAL A 47 17.52 13.47 12.61
CA VAL A 47 17.20 14.87 12.94
C VAL A 47 18.34 15.80 12.55
N ALA A 48 19.57 15.52 12.99
CA ALA A 48 20.75 16.32 12.65
C ALA A 48 20.96 16.43 11.13
N ALA A 49 20.82 15.31 10.40
CA ALA A 49 20.96 15.33 8.93
C ALA A 49 19.89 16.18 8.24
N LEU A 50 18.66 16.18 8.77
CA LEU A 50 17.60 17.05 8.27
C LEU A 50 17.91 18.53 8.52
N GLU A 51 18.35 18.88 9.72
CA GLU A 51 18.74 20.25 10.09
C GLU A 51 19.86 20.76 9.16
N ASP A 52 20.89 19.96 8.92
CA ASP A 52 21.98 20.29 7.99
C ASP A 52 21.49 20.49 6.54
N SER A 53 20.48 19.73 6.12
CA SER A 53 19.96 19.80 4.76
C SER A 53 19.00 20.99 4.51
N MET A 54 18.48 21.62 5.56
CA MET A 54 17.43 22.66 5.43
C MET A 54 17.88 23.86 4.61
N ALA A 55 19.15 24.26 4.68
CA ALA A 55 19.68 25.39 3.92
C ALA A 55 19.56 25.20 2.39
N GLY A 56 19.56 23.94 1.93
CA GLY A 56 19.43 23.57 0.51
C GLY A 56 18.00 23.23 0.06
N SER A 57 17.02 23.28 0.96
CA SER A 57 15.65 22.80 0.67
C SER A 57 14.88 23.63 -0.37
N HIS A 58 15.39 24.78 -0.76
CA HIS A 58 14.83 25.63 -1.83
C HIS A 58 15.23 25.18 -3.25
N PHE A 59 16.15 24.24 -3.38
CA PHE A 59 16.48 23.60 -4.64
C PHE A 59 15.62 22.36 -4.90
N TYR A 60 15.45 22.01 -6.17
CA TYR A 60 14.83 20.74 -6.53
C TYR A 60 15.67 19.56 -6.04
N PRO A 61 15.03 18.48 -5.57
CA PRO A 61 15.75 17.27 -5.17
C PRO A 61 16.29 16.50 -6.38
N ASP A 62 17.10 15.47 -6.12
CA ASP A 62 17.42 14.45 -7.10
C ASP A 62 16.15 13.67 -7.48
N PHE A 63 15.58 13.97 -8.64
CA PHE A 63 14.34 13.34 -9.14
C PHE A 63 14.48 11.83 -9.32
N ALA A 64 15.67 11.33 -9.58
CA ALA A 64 15.93 9.91 -9.77
C ALA A 64 16.17 9.18 -8.44
N ALA A 65 16.34 9.92 -7.33
CA ALA A 65 16.67 9.42 -5.99
C ALA A 65 17.84 8.42 -6.01
N VAL A 66 18.89 8.72 -6.79
CA VAL A 66 20.01 7.80 -7.09
C VAL A 66 20.67 7.29 -5.82
N LEU A 67 21.05 8.20 -4.90
CA LEU A 67 21.72 7.83 -3.66
C LEU A 67 20.83 6.96 -2.75
N LEU A 68 19.54 7.28 -2.65
CA LEU A 68 18.58 6.50 -1.84
C LEU A 68 18.42 5.09 -2.42
N LYS A 69 18.23 4.99 -3.74
CA LYS A 69 18.08 3.70 -4.42
C LYS A 69 19.31 2.82 -4.26
N GLN A 70 20.51 3.40 -4.38
CA GLN A 70 21.77 2.68 -4.16
C GLN A 70 21.86 2.16 -2.73
N LYS A 71 21.58 3.00 -1.72
CA LYS A 71 21.62 2.60 -0.30
C LYS A 71 20.65 1.48 0.04
N VAL A 72 19.43 1.54 -0.49
CA VAL A 72 18.43 0.48 -0.31
C VAL A 72 18.90 -0.80 -1.00
N ALA A 73 19.37 -0.70 -2.23
CA ALA A 73 19.87 -1.84 -3.00
C ALA A 73 21.06 -2.54 -2.30
N GLU A 74 22.04 -1.77 -1.82
CA GLU A 74 23.16 -2.28 -1.03
C GLU A 74 22.69 -3.08 0.20
N GLN A 75 21.71 -2.54 0.94
CA GLN A 75 21.22 -3.16 2.17
C GLN A 75 20.52 -4.50 1.92
N TYR A 76 19.84 -4.65 0.80
CA TYR A 76 19.02 -5.83 0.48
C TYR A 76 19.65 -6.76 -0.58
N GLY A 77 20.88 -6.49 -1.02
CA GLY A 77 21.54 -7.28 -2.05
C GLY A 77 20.87 -7.19 -3.42
N LEU A 78 20.26 -6.05 -3.72
CA LEU A 78 19.54 -5.76 -4.97
C LEU A 78 20.37 -4.84 -5.86
N LYS A 79 19.90 -4.63 -7.10
CA LYS A 79 20.38 -3.56 -7.97
C LYS A 79 19.54 -2.30 -7.77
N ALA A 80 20.11 -1.10 -7.97
CA ALA A 80 19.39 0.16 -7.84
C ALA A 80 18.16 0.26 -8.78
N GLU A 81 18.19 -0.41 -9.92
CA GLU A 81 17.08 -0.50 -10.88
C GLU A 81 15.88 -1.29 -10.35
N ASN A 82 16.07 -2.14 -9.34
CA ASN A 82 15.00 -2.87 -8.66
C ASN A 82 14.31 -2.04 -7.56
N VAL A 83 14.73 -0.79 -7.35
CA VAL A 83 14.22 0.07 -6.29
C VAL A 83 13.45 1.23 -6.90
N LEU A 84 12.19 1.36 -6.54
CA LEU A 84 11.37 2.54 -6.80
C LEU A 84 11.20 3.36 -5.53
N THR A 85 11.03 4.66 -5.69
CA THR A 85 10.84 5.60 -4.57
C THR A 85 9.61 6.47 -4.81
N GLY A 86 8.93 6.84 -3.73
CA GLY A 86 7.74 7.67 -3.80
C GLY A 86 7.42 8.30 -2.45
N ALA A 87 6.33 9.06 -2.40
CA ALA A 87 5.84 9.69 -1.18
C ALA A 87 5.14 8.66 -0.26
N GLY A 88 5.92 7.70 0.24
CA GLY A 88 5.45 6.59 1.07
C GLY A 88 4.81 5.45 0.26
N SER A 89 4.47 4.37 0.97
CA SER A 89 3.89 3.16 0.36
C SER A 89 2.56 3.40 -0.34
N SER A 90 1.74 4.34 0.12
CA SER A 90 0.47 4.67 -0.54
C SER A 90 0.69 5.17 -1.96
N ALA A 91 1.66 6.08 -2.18
CA ALA A 91 1.98 6.55 -3.52
C ALA A 91 2.50 5.42 -4.43
N MET A 92 3.23 4.45 -3.87
CA MET A 92 3.68 3.28 -4.64
C MET A 92 2.52 2.36 -5.02
N ILE A 93 1.56 2.15 -4.12
CA ILE A 93 0.34 1.39 -4.40
C ILE A 93 -0.47 2.05 -5.51
N ASP A 94 -0.65 3.38 -5.43
CA ASP A 94 -1.35 4.14 -6.48
C ASP A 94 -0.63 4.04 -7.83
N MET A 95 0.70 4.12 -7.85
CA MET A 95 1.50 3.95 -9.09
C MET A 95 1.35 2.54 -9.68
N ILE A 96 1.25 1.50 -8.87
CA ILE A 96 0.97 0.13 -9.34
C ILE A 96 -0.40 0.10 -10.03
N GLY A 97 -1.42 0.67 -9.39
CA GLY A 97 -2.75 0.75 -9.98
C GLY A 97 -2.74 1.47 -11.33
N LEU A 98 -2.13 2.66 -11.39
CA LEU A 98 -1.99 3.44 -12.63
C LEU A 98 -1.20 2.73 -13.73
N THR A 99 -0.28 1.83 -13.37
CA THR A 99 0.59 1.14 -14.33
C THR A 99 -0.08 -0.09 -14.91
N PHE A 100 -0.84 -0.82 -14.11
CA PHE A 100 -1.28 -2.18 -14.45
C PHE A 100 -2.79 -2.34 -14.61
N LEU A 101 -3.62 -1.43 -14.09
CA LEU A 101 -5.08 -1.59 -14.13
C LEU A 101 -5.72 -0.82 -15.26
N ASP A 102 -6.60 -1.50 -15.97
CA ASP A 102 -7.60 -0.95 -16.86
C ASP A 102 -9.00 -1.04 -16.23
N GLU A 103 -10.00 -0.38 -16.82
CA GLU A 103 -11.37 -0.40 -16.34
C GLU A 103 -11.94 -1.83 -16.33
N GLY A 104 -12.39 -2.26 -15.15
CA GLY A 104 -12.98 -3.58 -14.93
C GLY A 104 -11.99 -4.69 -14.58
N ASP A 105 -10.68 -4.41 -14.54
CA ASP A 105 -9.68 -5.34 -14.02
C ASP A 105 -9.88 -5.59 -12.52
N GLU A 106 -9.60 -6.80 -12.08
CA GLU A 106 -9.78 -7.20 -10.69
C GLU A 106 -8.49 -7.14 -9.89
N VAL A 107 -8.61 -6.61 -8.65
CA VAL A 107 -7.58 -6.65 -7.61
C VAL A 107 -8.03 -7.57 -6.51
N LEU A 108 -7.36 -8.72 -6.38
CA LEU A 108 -7.71 -9.78 -5.43
C LEU A 108 -6.88 -9.71 -4.16
N PHE A 109 -7.51 -9.81 -3.00
CA PHE A 109 -6.86 -9.85 -1.68
C PHE A 109 -7.71 -10.59 -0.64
N SER A 110 -7.12 -10.94 0.52
CA SER A 110 -7.91 -11.38 1.67
C SER A 110 -8.32 -10.19 2.53
N ALA A 111 -9.52 -10.22 3.11
CA ALA A 111 -10.03 -9.17 3.99
C ALA A 111 -10.35 -9.72 5.40
N PRO A 112 -10.09 -8.96 6.49
CA PRO A 112 -9.61 -7.58 6.50
C PRO A 112 -8.11 -7.46 6.17
N THR A 113 -7.74 -6.39 5.45
CA THR A 113 -6.36 -5.99 5.16
C THR A 113 -6.24 -4.47 5.02
N TYR A 114 -5.07 -3.95 4.62
CA TYR A 114 -4.85 -2.53 4.44
C TYR A 114 -5.74 -1.96 3.33
N GLY A 115 -6.56 -0.98 3.69
CA GLY A 115 -7.61 -0.45 2.80
C GLY A 115 -7.13 0.18 1.50
N ALA A 116 -5.86 0.63 1.43
CA ALA A 116 -5.31 1.23 0.21
C ALA A 116 -5.34 0.30 -1.02
N PHE A 117 -5.40 -1.01 -0.84
CA PHE A 117 -5.50 -1.95 -1.96
C PHE A 117 -6.86 -1.89 -2.65
N ALA A 118 -7.94 -1.77 -1.86
CA ALA A 118 -9.27 -1.56 -2.41
C ALA A 118 -9.40 -0.14 -3.01
N ASP A 119 -8.83 0.87 -2.32
CA ASP A 119 -8.82 2.25 -2.80
C ASP A 119 -8.09 2.35 -4.16
N MET A 120 -6.95 1.67 -4.32
CA MET A 120 -6.22 1.58 -5.59
C MET A 120 -7.08 1.02 -6.72
N ALA A 121 -7.83 -0.08 -6.47
CA ALA A 121 -8.73 -0.63 -7.47
C ALA A 121 -9.79 0.40 -7.89
N TYR A 122 -10.53 0.96 -6.93
CA TYR A 122 -11.57 1.95 -7.22
C TYR A 122 -11.04 3.17 -7.97
N LEU A 123 -9.89 3.74 -7.55
CA LEU A 123 -9.34 4.95 -8.16
C LEU A 123 -8.92 4.76 -9.62
N ASN A 124 -8.62 3.52 -10.01
CA ASN A 124 -8.21 3.19 -11.38
C ASN A 124 -9.32 2.50 -12.20
N GLY A 125 -10.58 2.53 -11.74
CA GLY A 125 -11.70 1.91 -12.45
C GLY A 125 -11.74 0.39 -12.37
N GLY A 126 -10.87 -0.21 -11.56
CA GLY A 126 -10.84 -1.65 -11.30
C GLY A 126 -11.86 -2.07 -10.25
N VAL A 127 -11.96 -3.37 -10.05
CA VAL A 127 -12.90 -4.02 -9.14
C VAL A 127 -12.13 -4.69 -8.00
N PRO A 128 -12.30 -4.25 -6.74
CA PRO A 128 -11.72 -4.95 -5.62
C PRO A 128 -12.48 -6.25 -5.36
N VAL A 129 -11.77 -7.36 -5.41
CA VAL A 129 -12.29 -8.70 -5.11
C VAL A 129 -11.65 -9.20 -3.82
N SER A 130 -12.45 -9.55 -2.82
CA SER A 130 -11.91 -10.03 -1.56
C SER A 130 -12.45 -11.40 -1.17
N VAL A 131 -11.59 -12.17 -0.50
CA VAL A 131 -11.98 -13.39 0.21
C VAL A 131 -11.77 -13.17 1.72
N PRO A 132 -12.52 -13.82 2.60
CA PRO A 132 -12.27 -13.71 4.04
C PRO A 132 -10.89 -14.32 4.38
N VAL A 133 -10.21 -13.73 5.37
CA VAL A 133 -9.05 -14.37 6.00
C VAL A 133 -9.44 -15.71 6.63
N THR A 134 -8.46 -16.56 6.95
CA THR A 134 -8.70 -17.81 7.66
C THR A 134 -9.21 -17.57 9.10
N GLU A 135 -9.58 -18.63 9.82
CA GLU A 135 -9.96 -18.54 11.23
C GLU A 135 -8.82 -17.97 12.09
N GLU A 136 -7.55 -18.25 11.73
CA GLU A 136 -6.36 -17.69 12.37
C GLU A 136 -6.01 -16.27 11.89
N GLN A 137 -6.90 -15.63 11.16
CA GLN A 137 -6.74 -14.27 10.62
C GLN A 137 -5.56 -14.12 9.63
N LYS A 138 -5.14 -15.20 8.97
CA LYS A 138 -4.13 -15.21 7.91
C LYS A 138 -4.76 -15.01 6.53
N PHE A 139 -3.96 -14.62 5.55
CA PHE A 139 -4.39 -14.65 4.15
C PHE A 139 -4.83 -16.05 3.74
N ASN A 140 -6.00 -16.15 3.13
CA ASN A 140 -6.60 -17.41 2.71
C ASN A 140 -6.18 -17.71 1.26
N LEU A 141 -4.95 -18.18 1.10
CA LEU A 141 -4.37 -18.47 -0.22
C LEU A 141 -5.20 -19.47 -1.04
N PRO A 142 -5.75 -20.57 -0.45
CA PRO A 142 -6.64 -21.47 -1.19
C PRO A 142 -7.88 -20.77 -1.74
N ALA A 143 -8.58 -19.99 -0.93
CA ALA A 143 -9.77 -19.27 -1.38
C ALA A 143 -9.42 -18.16 -2.40
N MET A 144 -8.24 -17.52 -2.26
CA MET A 144 -7.76 -16.58 -3.26
C MET A 144 -7.51 -17.27 -4.60
N LYS A 145 -6.88 -18.45 -4.60
CA LYS A 145 -6.63 -19.23 -5.81
C LYS A 145 -7.92 -19.58 -6.56
N GLU A 146 -8.97 -19.95 -5.84
CA GLU A 146 -10.29 -20.25 -6.42
C GLU A 146 -10.96 -19.01 -7.06
N LYS A 147 -10.56 -17.82 -6.64
CA LYS A 147 -11.13 -16.55 -7.14
C LYS A 147 -10.38 -15.98 -8.33
N ILE A 148 -9.16 -16.45 -8.61
CA ILE A 148 -8.37 -16.00 -9.75
C ILE A 148 -9.09 -16.38 -11.05
N GLY A 149 -9.33 -15.39 -11.89
CA GLY A 149 -10.00 -15.53 -13.19
C GLY A 149 -9.36 -14.65 -14.26
N GLU A 150 -9.96 -14.63 -15.44
CA GLU A 150 -9.44 -13.88 -16.61
C GLU A 150 -9.33 -12.35 -16.36
N LYS A 151 -10.13 -11.80 -15.43
CA LYS A 151 -10.10 -10.38 -15.07
C LYS A 151 -9.14 -10.07 -13.92
N THR A 152 -8.60 -11.08 -13.23
CA THR A 152 -7.70 -10.88 -12.10
C THR A 152 -6.36 -10.39 -12.61
N LYS A 153 -6.08 -9.10 -12.41
CA LYS A 153 -4.86 -8.44 -12.88
C LYS A 153 -3.82 -8.33 -11.79
N ILE A 154 -4.25 -8.10 -10.57
CA ILE A 154 -3.36 -7.92 -9.41
C ILE A 154 -3.83 -8.83 -8.28
N VAL A 155 -2.89 -9.59 -7.72
CA VAL A 155 -3.07 -10.34 -6.47
C VAL A 155 -2.22 -9.67 -5.40
N VAL A 156 -2.86 -9.26 -4.30
CA VAL A 156 -2.20 -8.54 -3.22
C VAL A 156 -2.02 -9.43 -2.01
N ILE A 157 -0.80 -9.52 -1.51
CA ILE A 157 -0.45 -10.18 -0.25
C ILE A 157 0.22 -9.16 0.67
N CYS A 158 -0.47 -8.79 1.74
CA CYS A 158 0.08 -7.94 2.80
C CYS A 158 0.69 -8.83 3.88
N ASN A 159 2.01 -8.96 3.92
CA ASN A 159 2.69 -9.92 4.77
C ASN A 159 3.89 -9.30 5.51
N PRO A 160 3.84 -9.14 6.85
CA PRO A 160 2.71 -9.42 7.76
C PRO A 160 1.48 -8.57 7.45
N ASN A 161 0.28 -9.13 7.71
CA ASN A 161 -0.97 -8.44 7.39
C ASN A 161 -1.27 -7.27 8.35
N ASN A 162 -1.72 -6.18 7.81
CA ASN A 162 -2.29 -5.06 8.55
C ASN A 162 -3.82 -5.08 8.36
N PRO A 163 -4.68 -5.20 9.42
CA PRO A 163 -4.35 -4.93 10.83
C PRO A 163 -4.10 -6.18 11.69
N THR A 164 -4.16 -7.41 11.17
CA THR A 164 -4.20 -8.61 11.99
C THR A 164 -2.84 -8.98 12.62
N GLY A 165 -1.73 -8.50 12.03
CA GLY A 165 -0.36 -8.83 12.47
C GLY A 165 0.05 -10.27 12.16
N THR A 166 -0.81 -11.05 11.55
CA THR A 166 -0.52 -12.44 11.14
C THR A 166 0.34 -12.47 9.88
N TYR A 167 1.07 -13.57 9.67
CA TYR A 167 1.85 -13.74 8.47
C TYR A 167 1.67 -15.15 7.88
N VAL A 168 1.94 -15.24 6.59
CA VAL A 168 2.05 -16.49 5.85
C VAL A 168 3.53 -16.79 5.65
N PRO A 169 4.01 -18.00 5.96
CA PRO A 169 5.41 -18.40 5.73
C PRO A 169 5.82 -18.27 4.26
N ILE A 170 7.09 -17.93 4.02
CA ILE A 170 7.59 -17.68 2.66
C ILE A 170 7.39 -18.88 1.73
N GLY A 171 7.62 -20.10 2.20
CA GLY A 171 7.43 -21.30 1.37
C GLY A 171 5.97 -21.53 0.93
N GLU A 172 4.99 -21.10 1.73
CA GLU A 172 3.58 -21.15 1.34
C GLU A 172 3.26 -20.08 0.29
N LEU A 173 3.90 -18.89 0.38
CA LEU A 173 3.75 -17.82 -0.60
C LEU A 173 4.39 -18.20 -1.94
N GLU A 174 5.57 -18.79 -1.91
CA GLU A 174 6.26 -19.30 -3.12
C GLU A 174 5.40 -20.37 -3.80
N ALA A 175 4.93 -21.37 -3.04
CA ALA A 175 4.06 -22.42 -3.58
C ALA A 175 2.74 -21.85 -4.14
N PHE A 176 2.19 -20.80 -3.54
CA PHE A 176 1.02 -20.11 -4.08
C PHE A 176 1.37 -19.37 -5.37
N ALA A 177 2.49 -18.63 -5.39
CA ALA A 177 2.93 -17.87 -6.57
C ALA A 177 3.15 -18.79 -7.78
N ASP A 178 3.72 -19.98 -7.58
CA ASP A 178 3.92 -20.99 -8.62
C ASP A 178 2.61 -21.52 -9.24
N THR A 179 1.48 -21.26 -8.60
CA THR A 179 0.15 -21.66 -9.11
C THR A 179 -0.56 -20.56 -9.88
N LEU A 180 0.00 -19.34 -9.91
CA LEU A 180 -0.61 -18.24 -10.62
C LEU A 180 -0.44 -18.42 -12.14
N PRO A 181 -1.44 -18.03 -12.95
CA PRO A 181 -1.31 -18.02 -14.41
C PRO A 181 -0.22 -17.02 -14.86
N GLU A 182 0.35 -17.26 -16.05
CA GLU A 182 1.30 -16.35 -16.70
C GLU A 182 0.67 -15.00 -17.09
#